data_56e7023bc80ad3456526d6ebd145e6e6
#
_entry.id   56e7023bc80ad3456526d6ebd145e6e6
#
_cell.length_a   1.000
_cell.length_b   1.000
_cell.length_c   1.000
_cell.angle_alpha   90.00
_cell.angle_beta   90.00
_cell.angle_gamma   90.00
#
_symmetry.space_group_name_H-M   'P 1'
#
loop_
_entity.id
_entity.type
_entity.pdbx_description
1 polymer ?
#
loop_
_entity_poly.entity_id
_entity_poly.type
_entity_poly.pdbx_seq_one_letter_code
_entity_poly.pdbx_strand_id
1 'polypeptide(L)'
;VVRTSGLRMSYGDQEVLSGVDLEVHPGEVVCLLGPNGAGKTTTIEILEGFRLPSAGEVRVLGEDPATAGDAWRARVGVVLQSWRDHARWTPRRLLTQLGGYFEPFSTPERPRPYEVDHLLATVGLAEHADRKIGTLSGGQRRRLDVAVGIIGRPELLFLDEPTAGFDPQARRDFHELVHRLSDLEGTSILLTTHDLAEAEKLADRILILAHGRIVASGSADELTRQVAGTAEVRWACGPDRFVHPTDDVVGFVRRLFEEHGDRLTDLEVRRASLEDTYLAMVQRAESGRPAGPVLEEVTR
;
A
#
# COMPACT_ATOMS: atom_id res chain seq x y z
N VAL A 1 -0.13 -14.69 7.02
CA VAL A 1 0.21 -15.16 5.65
C VAL A 1 1.62 -14.79 5.22
N VAL A 2 2.14 -13.63 5.62
CA VAL A 2 3.54 -13.24 5.40
C VAL A 2 4.20 -13.01 6.74
N ARG A 3 5.45 -13.45 6.88
CA ARG A 3 6.29 -13.14 8.03
C ARG A 3 7.75 -13.06 7.62
N THR A 4 8.41 -11.97 8.02
CA THR A 4 9.87 -11.84 7.92
C THR A 4 10.45 -11.56 9.28
N SER A 5 11.68 -12.04 9.52
CA SER A 5 12.44 -11.77 10.73
C SER A 5 13.87 -11.41 10.38
N GLY A 6 14.25 -10.19 10.72
CA GLY A 6 15.59 -9.66 10.48
C GLY A 6 16.00 -9.66 9.00
N LEU A 7 15.07 -9.45 8.07
CA LEU A 7 15.33 -9.55 6.63
C LEU A 7 16.38 -8.53 6.19
N ARG A 8 17.46 -9.00 5.56
CA ARG A 8 18.55 -8.17 5.04
C ARG A 8 18.81 -8.45 3.57
N MET A 9 19.19 -7.40 2.84
CA MET A 9 19.60 -7.50 1.46
C MET A 9 20.69 -6.49 1.15
N SER A 10 21.79 -6.97 0.52
CA SER A 10 22.90 -6.13 0.05
C SER A 10 23.19 -6.40 -1.42
N TYR A 11 23.53 -5.35 -2.16
CA TYR A 11 24.05 -5.42 -3.52
C TYR A 11 25.50 -4.95 -3.50
N GLY A 12 26.44 -5.88 -3.50
CA GLY A 12 27.84 -5.56 -3.21
C GLY A 12 27.97 -4.96 -1.82
N ASP A 13 28.55 -3.75 -1.75
CA ASP A 13 28.76 -3.04 -0.48
C ASP A 13 27.53 -2.21 -0.03
N GLN A 14 26.50 -2.11 -0.85
CA GLN A 14 25.32 -1.33 -0.53
C GLN A 14 24.25 -2.19 0.17
N GLU A 15 24.01 -1.97 1.45
CA GLU A 15 22.90 -2.57 2.18
C GLU A 15 21.59 -1.81 1.85
N VAL A 16 20.60 -2.53 1.30
CA VAL A 16 19.29 -1.99 0.91
C VAL A 16 18.23 -2.32 1.95
N LEU A 17 18.30 -3.53 2.55
CA LEU A 17 17.45 -3.92 3.68
C LEU A 17 18.33 -4.26 4.88
N SER A 18 18.02 -3.66 6.03
CA SER A 18 18.86 -3.68 7.24
C SER A 18 18.14 -4.30 8.44
N GLY A 19 17.39 -5.37 8.23
CA GLY A 19 16.61 -6.05 9.25
C GLY A 19 15.14 -5.62 9.24
N VAL A 20 14.42 -6.03 8.19
CA VAL A 20 12.98 -5.79 8.05
C VAL A 20 12.21 -6.91 8.72
N ASP A 21 11.40 -6.54 9.73
CA ASP A 21 10.40 -7.38 10.38
C ASP A 21 9.02 -6.96 9.87
N LEU A 22 8.34 -7.88 9.17
CA LEU A 22 7.07 -7.63 8.52
C LEU A 22 6.13 -8.81 8.75
N GLU A 23 4.88 -8.52 9.05
CA GLU A 23 3.82 -9.51 9.11
C GLU A 23 2.61 -9.04 8.30
N VAL A 24 1.91 -9.97 7.63
CA VAL A 24 0.60 -9.76 7.00
C VAL A 24 -0.33 -10.84 7.50
N HIS A 25 -1.51 -10.45 7.98
CA HIS A 25 -2.52 -11.38 8.47
C HIS A 25 -3.47 -11.84 7.35
N PRO A 26 -4.21 -12.95 7.55
CA PRO A 26 -5.21 -13.39 6.58
C PRO A 26 -6.28 -12.32 6.31
N GLY A 27 -6.56 -12.04 5.04
CA GLY A 27 -7.55 -11.07 4.61
C GLY A 27 -7.17 -9.60 4.84
N GLU A 28 -5.96 -9.31 5.29
CA GLU A 28 -5.49 -7.96 5.57
C GLU A 28 -4.93 -7.30 4.30
N VAL A 29 -5.22 -6.02 4.12
CA VAL A 29 -4.58 -5.15 3.13
C VAL A 29 -3.48 -4.35 3.81
N VAL A 30 -2.22 -4.70 3.52
CA VAL A 30 -1.03 -4.02 4.07
C VAL A 30 -0.37 -3.19 2.98
N CYS A 31 -0.07 -1.93 3.31
CA CYS A 31 0.68 -1.04 2.45
C CYS A 31 2.11 -0.87 2.95
N LEU A 32 3.09 -1.17 2.10
CA LEU A 32 4.49 -0.84 2.33
C LEU A 32 4.78 0.53 1.70
N LEU A 33 4.74 1.56 2.52
CA LEU A 33 4.94 2.96 2.14
C LEU A 33 6.40 3.37 2.34
N GLY A 34 6.98 4.10 1.41
CA GLY A 34 8.34 4.61 1.57
C GLY A 34 8.83 5.36 0.33
N PRO A 35 9.91 6.16 0.47
CA PRO A 35 10.48 6.88 -0.65
C PRO A 35 11.08 5.94 -1.70
N ASN A 36 11.40 6.48 -2.86
CA ASN A 36 12.12 5.72 -3.88
C ASN A 36 13.50 5.30 -3.35
N GLY A 37 13.88 4.05 -3.61
CA GLY A 37 15.13 3.48 -3.11
C GLY A 37 15.09 2.97 -1.65
N ALA A 38 13.97 3.08 -0.94
CA ALA A 38 13.84 2.57 0.43
C ALA A 38 13.93 1.03 0.56
N GLY A 39 13.80 0.30 -0.56
CA GLY A 39 13.83 -1.16 -0.57
C GLY A 39 12.47 -1.84 -0.77
N LYS A 40 11.42 -1.09 -1.13
CA LYS A 40 10.05 -1.63 -1.32
C LYS A 40 10.01 -2.77 -2.33
N THR A 41 10.43 -2.52 -3.57
CA THR A 41 10.49 -3.52 -4.64
C THR A 41 11.39 -4.70 -4.26
N THR A 42 12.54 -4.43 -3.65
CA THR A 42 13.44 -5.50 -3.17
C THR A 42 12.76 -6.40 -2.13
N THR A 43 11.98 -5.81 -1.22
CA THR A 43 11.20 -6.57 -0.24
C THR A 43 10.16 -7.45 -0.93
N ILE A 44 9.38 -6.89 -1.87
CA ILE A 44 8.38 -7.64 -2.64
C ILE A 44 9.03 -8.77 -3.44
N GLU A 45 10.11 -8.53 -4.19
CA GLU A 45 10.83 -9.55 -4.98
C GLU A 45 11.32 -10.72 -4.13
N ILE A 46 11.74 -10.47 -2.87
CA ILE A 46 12.12 -11.52 -1.93
C ILE A 46 10.90 -12.33 -1.49
N LEU A 47 9.80 -11.67 -1.15
CA LEU A 47 8.56 -12.31 -0.73
C LEU A 47 7.89 -13.13 -1.83
N GLU A 48 8.07 -12.73 -3.08
CA GLU A 48 7.63 -13.45 -4.29
C GLU A 48 8.53 -14.65 -4.65
N GLY A 49 9.72 -14.74 -4.02
CA GLY A 49 10.71 -15.78 -4.33
C GLY A 49 11.55 -15.50 -5.58
N PHE A 50 11.48 -14.30 -6.16
CA PHE A 50 12.32 -13.90 -7.29
C PHE A 50 13.75 -13.53 -6.87
N ARG A 51 13.96 -13.26 -5.58
CA ARG A 51 15.25 -12.86 -5.04
C ARG A 51 15.55 -13.56 -3.73
N LEU A 52 16.79 -13.98 -3.56
CA LEU A 52 17.27 -14.52 -2.29
C LEU A 52 17.71 -13.38 -1.36
N PRO A 53 17.30 -13.38 -0.09
CA PRO A 53 17.82 -12.44 0.89
C PRO A 53 19.28 -12.71 1.21
N SER A 54 20.00 -11.68 1.65
CA SER A 54 21.39 -11.85 2.15
C SER A 54 21.42 -12.47 3.55
N ALA A 55 20.39 -12.21 4.38
CA ALA A 55 20.19 -12.80 5.69
C ALA A 55 18.74 -12.59 6.18
N GLY A 56 18.38 -13.27 7.28
CA GLY A 56 17.04 -13.22 7.87
C GLY A 56 16.18 -14.40 7.41
N GLU A 57 14.99 -14.48 7.98
CA GLU A 57 14.00 -15.52 7.66
C GLU A 57 12.79 -14.93 6.94
N VAL A 58 12.26 -15.69 5.98
CA VAL A 58 11.07 -15.33 5.21
C VAL A 58 10.11 -16.52 5.19
N ARG A 59 8.86 -16.28 5.50
CA ARG A 59 7.76 -17.23 5.35
C ARG A 59 6.58 -16.58 4.67
N VAL A 60 6.11 -17.18 3.60
CA VAL A 60 4.94 -16.74 2.85
C VAL A 60 4.00 -17.91 2.67
N LEU A 61 2.77 -17.81 3.15
CA LEU A 61 1.79 -18.90 3.22
C LEU A 61 2.35 -20.18 3.88
N GLY A 62 3.24 -19.99 4.87
CA GLY A 62 3.88 -21.05 5.64
C GLY A 62 5.15 -21.64 5.02
N GLU A 63 5.51 -21.31 3.79
CA GLU A 63 6.66 -21.83 3.06
C GLU A 63 7.75 -20.78 2.87
N ASP A 64 8.97 -21.24 2.56
CA ASP A 64 10.07 -20.39 2.13
C ASP A 64 9.89 -20.10 0.61
N PRO A 65 9.66 -18.85 0.19
CA PRO A 65 9.44 -18.50 -1.22
C PRO A 65 10.57 -18.93 -2.14
N ALA A 66 11.81 -18.96 -1.62
CA ALA A 66 13.00 -19.29 -2.41
C ALA A 66 13.01 -20.75 -2.88
N THR A 67 12.36 -21.65 -2.14
CA THR A 67 12.34 -23.09 -2.40
C THR A 67 10.94 -23.64 -2.67
N ALA A 68 9.91 -22.80 -2.58
CA ALA A 68 8.52 -23.18 -2.74
C ALA A 68 8.21 -23.68 -4.17
N GLY A 69 7.35 -24.70 -4.23
CA GLY A 69 6.94 -25.36 -5.50
C GLY A 69 5.76 -24.67 -6.20
N ASP A 70 5.29 -25.33 -7.28
CA ASP A 70 4.20 -24.77 -8.11
C ASP A 70 2.87 -24.69 -7.38
N ALA A 71 2.60 -25.60 -6.44
CA ALA A 71 1.40 -25.56 -5.60
C ALA A 71 1.36 -24.27 -4.74
N TRP A 72 2.49 -23.82 -4.21
CA TRP A 72 2.61 -22.56 -3.52
C TRP A 72 2.44 -21.37 -4.48
N ARG A 73 3.09 -21.41 -5.66
CA ARG A 73 2.98 -20.35 -6.68
C ARG A 73 1.55 -20.15 -7.14
N ALA A 74 0.76 -21.22 -7.21
CA ALA A 74 -0.68 -21.13 -7.56
C ALA A 74 -1.53 -20.41 -6.50
N ARG A 75 -1.00 -20.24 -5.27
CA ARG A 75 -1.67 -19.53 -4.18
C ARG A 75 -1.26 -18.06 -4.08
N VAL A 76 -0.24 -17.65 -4.84
CA VAL A 76 0.31 -16.29 -4.85
C VAL A 76 -0.01 -15.61 -6.18
N GLY A 77 -0.58 -14.43 -6.12
CA GLY A 77 -0.78 -13.54 -7.26
C GLY A 77 0.25 -12.41 -7.25
N VAL A 78 0.72 -12.02 -8.44
CA VAL A 78 1.69 -10.94 -8.60
C VAL A 78 1.24 -10.01 -9.70
N VAL A 79 1.22 -8.71 -9.42
CA VAL A 79 0.96 -7.66 -10.42
C VAL A 79 2.19 -6.77 -10.51
N LEU A 80 2.98 -6.99 -11.54
CA LEU A 80 4.23 -6.26 -11.79
C LEU A 80 3.96 -4.81 -12.22
N GLN A 81 4.91 -3.93 -11.97
CA GLN A 81 4.83 -2.51 -12.32
C GLN A 81 4.65 -2.30 -13.84
N SER A 82 5.28 -3.10 -14.67
CA SER A 82 5.10 -3.05 -16.12
C SER A 82 5.25 -4.43 -16.75
N TRP A 83 4.25 -4.81 -17.54
CA TRP A 83 4.30 -5.99 -18.38
C TRP A 83 3.78 -5.64 -19.78
N ARG A 84 4.61 -5.81 -20.81
CA ARG A 84 4.31 -5.38 -22.18
C ARG A 84 4.42 -6.54 -23.17
N ASP A 85 3.79 -7.66 -22.88
CA ASP A 85 3.77 -8.80 -23.77
C ASP A 85 2.38 -9.04 -24.38
N HIS A 86 2.30 -9.93 -25.36
CA HIS A 86 1.06 -10.41 -25.97
C HIS A 86 0.20 -9.33 -26.66
N ALA A 87 0.78 -8.26 -27.21
CA ALA A 87 0.06 -7.15 -27.85
C ALA A 87 -0.93 -7.58 -28.94
N ARG A 88 -0.69 -8.73 -29.59
CA ARG A 88 -1.56 -9.29 -30.65
C ARG A 88 -2.69 -10.18 -30.13
N TRP A 89 -2.66 -10.55 -28.85
CA TRP A 89 -3.70 -11.38 -28.23
C TRP A 89 -4.86 -10.50 -27.78
N THR A 90 -5.95 -11.14 -27.36
CA THR A 90 -7.07 -10.49 -26.70
C THR A 90 -7.02 -10.78 -25.19
N PRO A 91 -7.60 -9.93 -24.34
CA PRO A 91 -7.73 -10.19 -22.90
C PRO A 91 -8.30 -11.57 -22.60
N ARG A 92 -9.40 -11.94 -23.26
CA ARG A 92 -10.02 -13.26 -23.12
C ARG A 92 -9.03 -14.39 -23.37
N ARG A 93 -8.36 -14.34 -24.53
CA ARG A 93 -7.39 -15.38 -24.91
C ARG A 93 -6.24 -15.49 -23.92
N LEU A 94 -5.72 -14.34 -23.47
CA LEU A 94 -4.63 -14.31 -22.50
C LEU A 94 -5.05 -14.96 -21.19
N LEU A 95 -6.19 -14.53 -20.62
CA LEU A 95 -6.68 -15.04 -19.35
C LEU A 95 -7.06 -16.52 -19.43
N THR A 96 -7.67 -16.97 -20.51
CA THR A 96 -7.95 -18.40 -20.74
C THR A 96 -6.65 -19.22 -20.73
N GLN A 97 -5.63 -18.75 -21.47
CA GLN A 97 -4.35 -19.47 -21.54
C GLN A 97 -3.65 -19.52 -20.19
N LEU A 98 -3.59 -18.40 -19.47
CA LEU A 98 -2.97 -18.33 -18.14
C LEU A 98 -3.79 -19.10 -17.10
N GLY A 99 -5.11 -19.01 -17.17
CA GLY A 99 -6.01 -19.73 -16.27
C GLY A 99 -5.77 -21.23 -16.27
N GLY A 100 -5.49 -21.82 -17.44
CA GLY A 100 -5.20 -23.24 -17.57
C GLY A 100 -4.01 -23.73 -16.72
N TYR A 101 -3.05 -22.86 -16.36
CA TYR A 101 -1.96 -23.24 -15.45
C TYR A 101 -2.42 -23.47 -14.02
N PHE A 102 -3.58 -22.93 -13.63
CA PHE A 102 -4.09 -23.02 -12.26
C PHE A 102 -5.12 -24.16 -12.07
N GLU A 103 -5.66 -24.74 -13.15
CA GLU A 103 -6.63 -25.85 -13.09
C GLU A 103 -6.16 -27.03 -12.23
N PRO A 104 -4.88 -27.49 -12.32
CA PRO A 104 -4.40 -28.62 -11.52
C PRO A 104 -4.39 -28.32 -10.00
N PHE A 105 -4.46 -27.05 -9.60
CA PHE A 105 -4.43 -26.60 -8.20
C PHE A 105 -5.81 -26.17 -7.69
N SER A 106 -6.88 -26.51 -8.42
CA SER A 106 -8.26 -26.26 -8.01
C SER A 106 -8.66 -27.16 -6.84
N THR A 107 -9.35 -26.58 -5.85
CA THR A 107 -9.94 -27.33 -4.73
C THR A 107 -11.43 -27.00 -4.60
N PRO A 108 -12.24 -27.81 -3.92
CA PRO A 108 -13.66 -27.48 -3.69
C PRO A 108 -13.86 -26.16 -2.95
N GLU A 109 -12.96 -25.81 -2.02
CA GLU A 109 -13.01 -24.58 -1.20
C GLU A 109 -12.55 -23.37 -2.00
N ARG A 110 -11.64 -23.57 -2.96
CA ARG A 110 -11.11 -22.51 -3.84
C ARG A 110 -10.98 -23.02 -5.26
N PRO A 111 -12.09 -23.05 -6.01
CA PRO A 111 -12.07 -23.45 -7.42
C PRO A 111 -11.18 -22.50 -8.26
N ARG A 112 -10.27 -23.06 -9.06
CA ARG A 112 -9.33 -22.33 -9.91
C ARG A 112 -9.44 -22.80 -11.36
N PRO A 113 -9.24 -21.91 -12.33
CA PRO A 113 -9.10 -20.45 -12.25
C PRO A 113 -10.44 -19.75 -12.01
N TYR A 114 -10.43 -18.39 -11.98
CA TYR A 114 -11.64 -17.62 -12.18
C TYR A 114 -12.26 -17.93 -13.55
N GLU A 115 -13.59 -17.87 -13.60
CA GLU A 115 -14.28 -17.84 -14.88
C GLU A 115 -13.93 -16.55 -15.62
N VAL A 116 -13.44 -16.66 -16.86
CA VAL A 116 -12.79 -15.56 -17.60
C VAL A 116 -13.74 -14.39 -17.87
N ASP A 117 -15.00 -14.66 -18.25
CA ASP A 117 -15.96 -13.59 -18.53
C ASP A 117 -16.37 -12.86 -17.25
N HIS A 118 -16.53 -13.60 -16.16
CA HIS A 118 -16.79 -13.02 -14.85
C HIS A 118 -15.61 -12.13 -14.39
N LEU A 119 -14.38 -12.60 -14.56
CA LEU A 119 -13.20 -11.82 -14.21
C LEU A 119 -13.08 -10.55 -15.04
N LEU A 120 -13.29 -10.66 -16.37
CA LEU A 120 -13.26 -9.49 -17.27
C LEU A 120 -14.32 -8.45 -16.90
N ALA A 121 -15.52 -8.89 -16.50
CA ALA A 121 -16.56 -7.99 -15.99
C ALA A 121 -16.14 -7.35 -14.67
N THR A 122 -15.55 -8.12 -13.75
CA THR A 122 -15.10 -7.66 -12.42
C THR A 122 -14.04 -6.54 -12.54
N VAL A 123 -13.09 -6.67 -13.48
CA VAL A 123 -12.06 -5.65 -13.71
C VAL A 123 -12.48 -4.57 -14.73
N GLY A 124 -13.75 -4.56 -15.17
CA GLY A 124 -14.28 -3.55 -16.09
C GLY A 124 -13.71 -3.64 -17.51
N LEU A 125 -13.43 -4.86 -18.00
CA LEU A 125 -12.91 -5.13 -19.34
C LEU A 125 -13.84 -5.96 -20.22
N ALA A 126 -15.10 -6.20 -19.82
CA ALA A 126 -16.05 -7.02 -20.57
C ALA A 126 -16.21 -6.57 -22.04
N GLU A 127 -16.38 -5.27 -22.29
CA GLU A 127 -16.52 -4.71 -23.64
C GLU A 127 -15.22 -4.73 -24.46
N HIS A 128 -14.09 -5.01 -23.82
CA HIS A 128 -12.76 -5.05 -24.43
C HIS A 128 -12.20 -6.48 -24.51
N ALA A 129 -12.98 -7.48 -24.09
CA ALA A 129 -12.56 -8.87 -23.99
C ALA A 129 -11.90 -9.42 -25.25
N ASP A 130 -12.41 -9.04 -26.43
CA ASP A 130 -11.98 -9.54 -27.73
C ASP A 130 -11.21 -8.49 -28.57
N ARG A 131 -10.86 -7.33 -27.98
CA ARG A 131 -9.97 -6.35 -28.60
C ARG A 131 -8.50 -6.76 -28.46
N LYS A 132 -7.65 -6.35 -29.40
CA LYS A 132 -6.20 -6.60 -29.27
C LYS A 132 -5.64 -5.83 -28.08
N ILE A 133 -4.87 -6.49 -27.24
CA ILE A 133 -4.25 -5.93 -26.05
C ILE A 133 -3.42 -4.67 -26.37
N GLY A 134 -2.73 -4.66 -27.52
CA GLY A 134 -1.96 -3.49 -27.98
C GLY A 134 -2.79 -2.24 -28.29
N THR A 135 -4.14 -2.34 -28.34
CA THR A 135 -5.04 -1.19 -28.59
C THR A 135 -5.74 -0.69 -27.31
N LEU A 136 -5.47 -1.32 -26.17
CA LEU A 136 -6.01 -0.90 -24.88
C LEU A 136 -5.34 0.39 -24.40
N SER A 137 -6.11 1.25 -23.73
CA SER A 137 -5.54 2.40 -23.03
C SER A 137 -4.65 1.95 -21.86
N GLY A 138 -3.81 2.85 -21.31
CA GLY A 138 -2.96 2.54 -20.18
C GLY A 138 -3.74 2.00 -18.98
N GLY A 139 -4.87 2.64 -18.63
CA GLY A 139 -5.74 2.19 -17.54
C GLY A 139 -6.40 0.82 -17.82
N GLN A 140 -6.86 0.59 -19.07
CA GLN A 140 -7.41 -0.71 -19.47
C GLN A 140 -6.34 -1.80 -19.42
N ARG A 141 -5.12 -1.47 -19.83
CA ARG A 141 -3.99 -2.41 -19.76
C ARG A 141 -3.69 -2.77 -18.30
N ARG A 142 -3.65 -1.78 -17.39
CA ARG A 142 -3.38 -2.04 -15.98
C ARG A 142 -4.47 -2.88 -15.31
N ARG A 143 -5.75 -2.70 -15.68
CA ARG A 143 -6.84 -3.59 -15.27
C ARG A 143 -6.63 -5.02 -15.74
N LEU A 144 -6.09 -5.21 -16.95
CA LEU A 144 -5.73 -6.53 -17.45
C LEU A 144 -4.56 -7.13 -16.67
N ASP A 145 -3.55 -6.33 -16.30
CA ASP A 145 -2.43 -6.80 -15.49
C ASP A 145 -2.91 -7.29 -14.12
N VAL A 146 -3.87 -6.59 -13.50
CA VAL A 146 -4.52 -7.06 -12.27
C VAL A 146 -5.29 -8.36 -12.52
N ALA A 147 -6.08 -8.46 -13.61
CA ALA A 147 -6.78 -9.68 -13.94
C ALA A 147 -5.83 -10.88 -14.11
N VAL A 148 -4.66 -10.65 -14.71
CA VAL A 148 -3.60 -11.67 -14.82
C VAL A 148 -3.10 -12.08 -13.43
N GLY A 149 -2.88 -11.14 -12.54
CA GLY A 149 -2.43 -11.42 -11.15
C GLY A 149 -3.43 -12.23 -10.33
N ILE A 150 -4.73 -12.08 -10.61
CA ILE A 150 -5.79 -12.71 -9.81
C ILE A 150 -6.49 -13.89 -10.48
N ILE A 151 -6.20 -14.21 -11.77
CA ILE A 151 -6.87 -15.31 -12.49
C ILE A 151 -6.80 -16.65 -11.76
N GLY A 152 -5.70 -16.89 -11.03
CA GLY A 152 -5.48 -18.09 -10.22
C GLY A 152 -6.24 -18.12 -8.89
N ARG A 153 -7.06 -17.12 -8.56
CA ARG A 153 -7.70 -16.96 -7.24
C ARG A 153 -6.69 -17.08 -6.10
N PRO A 154 -5.73 -16.16 -6.02
CA PRO A 154 -4.66 -16.24 -5.02
C PRO A 154 -5.19 -16.06 -3.59
N GLU A 155 -4.46 -16.57 -2.62
CA GLU A 155 -4.67 -16.33 -1.20
C GLU A 155 -3.91 -15.09 -0.73
N LEU A 156 -2.83 -14.76 -1.45
CA LEU A 156 -2.02 -13.57 -1.23
C LEU A 156 -1.72 -12.92 -2.58
N LEU A 157 -1.93 -11.61 -2.66
CA LEU A 157 -1.68 -10.79 -3.85
C LEU A 157 -0.62 -9.73 -3.54
N PHE A 158 0.44 -9.72 -4.34
CA PHE A 158 1.45 -8.67 -4.34
C PHE A 158 1.17 -7.64 -5.43
N LEU A 159 1.24 -6.35 -5.09
CA LEU A 159 0.99 -5.23 -5.99
C LEU A 159 2.13 -4.22 -5.86
N ASP A 160 2.99 -4.10 -6.87
CA ASP A 160 4.08 -3.13 -6.87
C ASP A 160 3.65 -1.85 -7.60
N GLU A 161 3.47 -0.76 -6.83
CA GLU A 161 3.01 0.56 -7.28
C GLU A 161 1.80 0.48 -8.26
N PRO A 162 0.67 -0.10 -7.84
CA PRO A 162 -0.37 -0.57 -8.75
C PRO A 162 -1.11 0.55 -9.49
N THR A 163 -1.17 1.76 -8.95
CA THR A 163 -1.93 2.88 -9.54
C THR A 163 -1.06 3.92 -10.24
N ALA A 164 0.24 3.65 -10.39
CA ALA A 164 1.15 4.56 -11.07
C ALA A 164 0.65 4.87 -12.50
N GLY A 165 0.43 6.17 -12.78
CA GLY A 165 -0.07 6.62 -14.08
C GLY A 165 -1.58 6.46 -14.32
N PHE A 166 -2.36 6.14 -13.28
CA PHE A 166 -3.83 6.12 -13.39
C PHE A 166 -4.41 7.53 -13.40
N ASP A 167 -5.46 7.71 -14.20
CA ASP A 167 -6.36 8.84 -14.02
C ASP A 167 -7.20 8.66 -12.74
N PRO A 168 -7.85 9.74 -12.23
CA PRO A 168 -8.61 9.66 -10.98
C PRO A 168 -9.76 8.64 -10.98
N GLN A 169 -10.37 8.35 -12.15
CA GLN A 169 -11.45 7.38 -12.23
C GLN A 169 -10.89 5.95 -12.18
N ALA A 170 -9.85 5.66 -12.96
CA ALA A 170 -9.18 4.36 -12.95
C ALA A 170 -8.64 4.01 -11.56
N ARG A 171 -8.14 5.01 -10.80
CA ARG A 171 -7.68 4.84 -9.43
C ARG A 171 -8.83 4.46 -8.50
N ARG A 172 -9.99 5.11 -8.58
CA ARG A 172 -11.18 4.76 -7.78
C ARG A 172 -11.65 3.34 -8.06
N ASP A 173 -11.78 3.00 -9.34
CA ASP A 173 -12.23 1.65 -9.75
C ASP A 173 -11.26 0.56 -9.25
N PHE A 174 -9.96 0.87 -9.22
CA PHE A 174 -8.93 -0.04 -8.68
C PHE A 174 -9.07 -0.19 -7.15
N HIS A 175 -9.31 0.90 -6.42
CA HIS A 175 -9.53 0.85 -4.97
C HIS A 175 -10.74 -0.04 -4.63
N GLU A 176 -11.85 0.13 -5.37
CA GLU A 176 -13.04 -0.73 -5.19
C GLU A 176 -12.73 -2.21 -5.48
N LEU A 177 -11.89 -2.50 -6.49
CA LEU A 177 -11.46 -3.85 -6.79
C LEU A 177 -10.63 -4.45 -5.65
N VAL A 178 -9.67 -3.71 -5.10
CA VAL A 178 -8.83 -4.16 -3.98
C VAL A 178 -9.68 -4.51 -2.76
N HIS A 179 -10.60 -3.62 -2.36
CA HIS A 179 -11.53 -3.89 -1.25
C HIS A 179 -12.41 -5.11 -1.52
N ARG A 180 -12.92 -5.27 -2.74
CA ARG A 180 -13.71 -6.45 -3.09
C ARG A 180 -12.92 -7.76 -2.97
N LEU A 181 -11.65 -7.76 -3.40
CA LEU A 181 -10.80 -8.95 -3.30
C LEU A 181 -10.49 -9.31 -1.86
N SER A 182 -10.26 -8.31 -1.01
CA SER A 182 -10.00 -8.54 0.41
C SER A 182 -11.29 -8.98 1.14
N ASP A 183 -12.35 -8.16 1.07
CA ASP A 183 -13.57 -8.35 1.86
C ASP A 183 -14.39 -9.57 1.48
N LEU A 184 -14.56 -9.83 0.18
CA LEU A 184 -15.44 -10.89 -0.30
C LEU A 184 -14.73 -12.21 -0.59
N GLU A 185 -13.47 -12.16 -0.96
CA GLU A 185 -12.69 -13.34 -1.36
C GLU A 185 -11.68 -13.77 -0.30
N GLY A 186 -11.49 -12.97 0.75
CA GLY A 186 -10.52 -13.22 1.82
C GLY A 186 -9.08 -13.26 1.29
N THR A 187 -8.78 -12.54 0.20
CA THR A 187 -7.43 -12.44 -0.34
C THR A 187 -6.64 -11.43 0.48
N SER A 188 -5.52 -11.86 1.04
CA SER A 188 -4.57 -10.94 1.68
C SER A 188 -3.83 -10.15 0.62
N ILE A 189 -3.57 -8.87 0.85
CA ILE A 189 -2.92 -8.01 -0.14
C ILE A 189 -1.75 -7.28 0.50
N LEU A 190 -0.59 -7.38 -0.13
CA LEU A 190 0.56 -6.53 0.19
C LEU A 190 0.87 -5.65 -1.01
N LEU A 191 0.67 -4.35 -0.85
CA LEU A 191 0.96 -3.39 -1.90
C LEU A 191 2.10 -2.45 -1.51
N THR A 192 2.83 -1.97 -2.51
CA THR A 192 3.79 -0.88 -2.33
C THR A 192 3.24 0.40 -2.95
N THR A 193 3.51 1.52 -2.31
CA THR A 193 3.26 2.83 -2.89
C THR A 193 4.19 3.88 -2.29
N HIS A 194 4.31 5.01 -2.97
CA HIS A 194 4.86 6.26 -2.43
C HIS A 194 3.77 7.33 -2.26
N ASP A 195 2.54 7.02 -2.65
CA ASP A 195 1.37 7.91 -2.55
C ASP A 195 0.65 7.65 -1.20
N LEU A 196 0.76 8.63 -0.30
CA LEU A 196 0.15 8.60 1.02
C LEU A 196 -1.38 8.50 0.98
N ALA A 197 -2.01 9.22 0.03
CA ALA A 197 -3.45 9.18 -0.11
C ALA A 197 -3.96 7.81 -0.61
N GLU A 198 -3.15 7.08 -1.35
CA GLU A 198 -3.43 5.70 -1.73
C GLU A 198 -3.32 4.77 -0.51
N ALA A 199 -2.22 4.89 0.25
CA ALA A 199 -2.02 4.09 1.46
C ALA A 199 -3.16 4.29 2.47
N GLU A 200 -3.57 5.54 2.70
CA GLU A 200 -4.66 5.90 3.62
C GLU A 200 -6.02 5.30 3.21
N LYS A 201 -6.28 5.21 1.90
CA LYS A 201 -7.57 4.72 1.38
C LYS A 201 -7.67 3.22 1.25
N LEU A 202 -6.55 2.54 1.03
CA LEU A 202 -6.54 1.12 0.71
C LEU A 202 -6.16 0.24 1.89
N ALA A 203 -5.27 0.72 2.77
CA ALA A 203 -4.62 -0.15 3.73
C ALA A 203 -5.37 -0.22 5.06
N ASP A 204 -5.58 -1.43 5.55
CA ASP A 204 -5.92 -1.66 6.95
C ASP A 204 -4.73 -1.28 7.85
N ARG A 205 -3.51 -1.54 7.36
CA ARG A 205 -2.28 -1.22 8.05
C ARG A 205 -1.19 -0.77 7.10
N ILE A 206 -0.50 0.31 7.49
CA ILE A 206 0.61 0.93 6.77
C ILE A 206 1.91 0.60 7.49
N LEU A 207 2.89 0.13 6.74
CA LEU A 207 4.27 -0.07 7.18
C LEU A 207 5.14 1.00 6.51
N ILE A 208 5.75 1.88 7.29
CA ILE A 208 6.65 2.90 6.75
C ILE A 208 8.06 2.32 6.67
N LEU A 209 8.55 2.12 5.44
CA LEU A 209 9.90 1.65 5.15
C LEU A 209 10.82 2.83 4.85
N ALA A 210 11.83 3.04 5.67
CA ALA A 210 12.87 4.03 5.46
C ALA A 210 14.24 3.45 5.82
N HIS A 211 15.26 3.77 5.02
CA HIS A 211 16.64 3.27 5.21
C HIS A 211 16.75 1.75 5.42
N GLY A 212 15.94 1.01 4.66
CA GLY A 212 15.93 -0.46 4.73
C GLY A 212 15.34 -1.05 6.00
N ARG A 213 14.56 -0.28 6.78
CA ARG A 213 13.90 -0.73 8.02
C ARG A 213 12.45 -0.25 8.09
N ILE A 214 11.61 -1.02 8.76
CA ILE A 214 10.27 -0.55 9.15
C ILE A 214 10.44 0.40 10.34
N VAL A 215 10.13 1.68 10.11
CA VAL A 215 10.25 2.73 11.13
C VAL A 215 8.95 3.01 11.86
N ALA A 216 7.82 2.63 11.27
CA ALA A 216 6.51 2.72 11.90
C ALA A 216 5.53 1.70 11.28
N SER A 217 4.54 1.28 12.06
CA SER A 217 3.48 0.37 11.66
C SER A 217 2.18 0.74 12.38
N GLY A 218 1.07 0.77 11.68
CA GLY A 218 -0.26 1.04 12.23
C GLY A 218 -1.28 1.40 11.15
N SER A 219 -2.54 1.56 11.53
CA SER A 219 -3.54 2.20 10.66
C SER A 219 -3.19 3.67 10.42
N ALA A 220 -3.78 4.30 9.41
CA ALA A 220 -3.56 5.72 9.14
C ALA A 220 -3.83 6.60 10.39
N ASP A 221 -4.92 6.30 11.10
CA ASP A 221 -5.29 7.00 12.33
C ASP A 221 -4.30 6.75 13.47
N GLU A 222 -3.77 5.54 13.62
CA GLU A 222 -2.78 5.20 14.64
C GLU A 222 -1.45 5.92 14.38
N LEU A 223 -0.98 5.90 13.13
CA LEU A 223 0.24 6.58 12.73
C LEU A 223 0.14 8.09 12.95
N THR A 224 -0.98 8.68 12.55
CA THR A 224 -1.25 10.12 12.76
C THR A 224 -1.22 10.46 14.25
N ARG A 225 -1.81 9.64 15.11
CA ARG A 225 -1.79 9.84 16.57
C ARG A 225 -0.40 9.69 17.21
N GLN A 226 0.47 8.87 16.64
CA GLN A 226 1.86 8.70 17.17
C GLN A 226 2.73 9.94 17.01
N VAL A 227 2.47 10.78 16.01
CA VAL A 227 3.22 12.01 15.74
C VAL A 227 2.45 13.26 16.18
N ALA A 228 1.14 13.23 16.04
CA ALA A 228 0.25 14.32 16.46
C ALA A 228 0.10 14.34 17.98
N GLY A 229 1.16 14.77 18.69
CA GLY A 229 1.03 15.08 20.13
C GLY A 229 0.06 16.22 20.39
N THR A 230 -0.15 17.13 19.44
CA THR A 230 -0.97 18.34 19.61
C THR A 230 -1.66 18.71 18.31
N ALA A 231 -2.96 18.96 18.36
CA ALA A 231 -3.65 19.64 17.26
C ALA A 231 -3.27 21.12 17.27
N GLU A 232 -3.08 21.72 16.12
CA GLU A 232 -2.92 23.17 15.99
C GLU A 232 -4.29 23.83 15.85
N VAL A 233 -4.59 24.75 16.74
CA VAL A 233 -5.73 25.66 16.60
C VAL A 233 -5.22 26.96 16.05
N ARG A 234 -5.70 27.37 14.90
CA ARG A 234 -5.39 28.63 14.23
C ARG A 234 -6.63 29.51 14.28
N TRP A 235 -6.45 30.79 14.58
CA TRP A 235 -7.54 31.75 14.59
C TRP A 235 -7.05 33.15 14.31
N ALA A 236 -7.97 34.04 13.92
CA ALA A 236 -7.71 35.46 13.81
C ALA A 236 -8.58 36.23 14.80
N CYS A 237 -8.05 37.34 15.28
CA CYS A 237 -8.77 38.31 16.11
C CYS A 237 -8.45 39.69 15.58
N GLY A 238 -9.33 40.26 14.73
CA GLY A 238 -9.06 41.48 13.97
C GLY A 238 -7.90 41.28 12.97
N PRO A 239 -6.82 42.08 13.00
CA PRO A 239 -5.69 41.94 12.10
C PRO A 239 -4.72 40.86 12.53
N ASP A 240 -4.80 40.38 13.78
CA ASP A 240 -3.82 39.47 14.37
C ASP A 240 -4.21 38.01 14.13
N ARG A 241 -3.20 37.19 13.80
CA ARG A 241 -3.34 35.76 13.59
C ARG A 241 -2.54 34.99 14.62
N PHE A 242 -3.14 33.93 15.12
CA PHE A 242 -2.57 33.12 16.19
C PHE A 242 -2.56 31.65 15.79
N VAL A 243 -1.56 30.92 16.33
CA VAL A 243 -1.45 29.45 16.21
C VAL A 243 -1.10 28.90 17.59
N HIS A 244 -1.85 27.95 18.06
CA HIS A 244 -1.61 27.32 19.36
C HIS A 244 -1.73 25.80 19.27
N PRO A 245 -0.68 25.05 19.64
CA PRO A 245 -0.75 23.60 19.74
C PRO A 245 -1.51 23.20 21.01
N THR A 246 -2.43 22.25 20.92
CA THR A 246 -3.21 21.78 22.06
C THR A 246 -3.63 20.32 21.94
N ASP A 247 -3.59 19.58 23.05
CA ASP A 247 -4.14 18.23 23.16
C ASP A 247 -5.65 18.26 23.46
N ASP A 248 -6.14 19.32 24.09
CA ASP A 248 -7.56 19.56 24.39
C ASP A 248 -8.15 20.61 23.47
N VAL A 249 -8.42 20.20 22.23
CA VAL A 249 -9.02 21.08 21.20
C VAL A 249 -10.35 21.66 21.65
N VAL A 250 -11.22 20.84 22.23
CA VAL A 250 -12.59 21.27 22.61
C VAL A 250 -12.55 22.27 23.75
N GLY A 251 -11.78 22.01 24.79
CA GLY A 251 -11.63 22.92 25.89
C GLY A 251 -10.91 24.21 25.50
N PHE A 252 -9.89 24.11 24.62
CA PHE A 252 -9.18 25.29 24.13
C PHE A 252 -10.07 26.18 23.28
N VAL A 253 -10.80 25.62 22.30
CA VAL A 253 -11.73 26.38 21.45
C VAL A 253 -12.86 27.00 22.27
N ARG A 254 -13.37 26.31 23.28
CA ARG A 254 -14.37 26.90 24.20
C ARG A 254 -13.84 28.14 24.90
N ARG A 255 -12.62 28.07 25.45
CA ARG A 255 -11.97 29.24 26.09
C ARG A 255 -11.75 30.39 25.11
N LEU A 256 -11.38 30.11 23.85
CA LEU A 256 -11.23 31.14 22.83
C LEU A 256 -12.56 31.89 22.57
N PHE A 257 -13.67 31.18 22.52
CA PHE A 257 -15.00 31.81 22.37
C PHE A 257 -15.40 32.61 23.60
N GLU A 258 -15.09 32.14 24.81
CA GLU A 258 -15.34 32.85 26.06
C GLU A 258 -14.53 34.15 26.16
N GLU A 259 -13.27 34.14 25.66
CA GLU A 259 -12.35 35.27 25.74
C GLU A 259 -12.54 36.30 24.63
N HIS A 260 -12.77 35.85 23.41
CA HIS A 260 -12.79 36.73 22.23
C HIS A 260 -14.20 36.95 21.64
N GLY A 261 -15.15 36.07 21.90
CA GLY A 261 -16.54 36.18 21.43
C GLY A 261 -16.62 36.39 19.92
N ASP A 262 -17.41 37.37 19.50
CA ASP A 262 -17.65 37.66 18.08
C ASP A 262 -16.44 38.26 17.33
N ARG A 263 -15.34 38.55 18.03
CA ARG A 263 -14.10 39.01 17.39
C ARG A 263 -13.26 37.86 16.82
N LEU A 264 -13.61 36.62 17.18
CA LEU A 264 -12.96 35.43 16.69
C LEU A 264 -13.35 35.19 15.23
N THR A 265 -12.35 35.12 14.36
CA THR A 265 -12.56 34.82 12.93
C THR A 265 -11.53 33.79 12.48
N ASP A 266 -11.75 33.19 11.31
CA ASP A 266 -10.84 32.23 10.65
C ASP A 266 -10.39 31.09 11.59
N LEU A 267 -11.32 30.58 12.43
CA LEU A 267 -11.02 29.46 13.31
C LEU A 267 -10.83 28.17 12.52
N GLU A 268 -9.62 27.64 12.54
CA GLU A 268 -9.26 26.37 11.91
C GLU A 268 -8.62 25.46 12.96
N VAL A 269 -9.06 24.19 12.98
CA VAL A 269 -8.41 23.16 13.77
C VAL A 269 -7.70 22.20 12.81
N ARG A 270 -6.38 22.26 12.79
CA ARG A 270 -5.54 21.40 11.99
C ARG A 270 -4.98 20.28 12.87
N ARG A 271 -5.33 19.06 12.56
CA ARG A 271 -4.62 17.87 13.08
C ARG A 271 -3.47 17.53 12.13
N ALA A 272 -2.41 16.95 12.65
CA ALA A 272 -1.35 16.42 11.80
C ALA A 272 -1.94 15.46 10.76
N SER A 273 -1.55 15.61 9.52
CA SER A 273 -1.92 14.69 8.44
C SER A 273 -1.01 13.46 8.47
N LEU A 274 -1.40 12.40 7.74
CA LEU A 274 -0.50 11.28 7.52
C LEU A 274 0.79 11.73 6.82
N GLU A 275 0.74 12.79 5.99
CA GLU A 275 1.91 13.38 5.34
C GLU A 275 2.88 14.01 6.35
N ASP A 276 2.38 14.84 7.27
CA ASP A 276 3.19 15.43 8.34
C ASP A 276 3.84 14.33 9.19
N THR A 277 3.06 13.29 9.49
CA THR A 277 3.49 12.10 10.22
C THR A 277 4.61 11.34 9.50
N TYR A 278 4.42 11.07 8.23
CA TYR A 278 5.37 10.37 7.38
C TYR A 278 6.70 11.14 7.30
N LEU A 279 6.65 12.44 7.00
CA LEU A 279 7.84 13.28 6.93
C LEU A 279 8.61 13.30 8.24
N ALA A 280 7.92 13.44 9.38
CA ALA A 280 8.53 13.42 10.69
C ALA A 280 9.20 12.07 11.02
N MET A 281 8.58 10.95 10.64
CA MET A 281 9.14 9.61 10.86
C MET A 281 10.37 9.34 10.00
N VAL A 282 10.32 9.73 8.71
CA VAL A 282 11.47 9.57 7.80
C VAL A 282 12.64 10.43 8.24
N GLN A 283 12.43 11.71 8.59
CA GLN A 283 13.48 12.60 9.09
C GLN A 283 14.12 12.11 10.40
N ARG A 284 13.30 11.55 11.30
CA ARG A 284 13.82 10.93 12.53
C ARG A 284 14.71 9.72 12.24
N ALA A 285 14.32 8.89 11.30
CA ALA A 285 15.12 7.75 10.85
C ALA A 285 16.46 8.21 10.24
N GLU A 286 16.47 9.33 9.50
CA GLU A 286 17.69 9.96 8.94
C GLU A 286 18.62 10.53 10.02
N SER A 287 18.05 11.15 11.02
CA SER A 287 18.85 11.84 12.07
C SER A 287 19.36 10.92 13.18
N GLY A 288 18.94 9.65 13.22
CA GLY A 288 19.32 8.68 14.26
C GLY A 288 18.83 9.03 15.66
N ARG A 289 17.87 9.95 15.82
CA ARG A 289 17.34 10.40 17.12
C ARG A 289 16.14 9.55 17.55
N PRO A 290 16.05 9.16 18.85
CA PRO A 290 14.88 8.48 19.39
C PRO A 290 13.65 9.41 19.41
N ALA A 291 12.47 8.80 19.42
CA ALA A 291 11.17 9.47 19.35
C ALA A 291 10.95 10.47 20.50
N GLY A 292 10.96 11.74 20.18
CA GLY A 292 10.53 12.85 21.05
C GLY A 292 9.67 13.83 20.25
N PRO A 293 8.78 14.63 20.86
CA PRO A 293 7.92 15.56 20.15
C PRO A 293 8.74 16.60 19.40
N VAL A 294 8.40 16.81 18.11
CA VAL A 294 9.02 17.87 17.29
C VAL A 294 8.32 19.18 17.60
N LEU A 295 9.02 20.05 18.31
CA LEU A 295 8.71 21.46 18.35
C LEU A 295 9.79 22.16 17.51
N GLU A 296 9.50 22.50 16.27
CA GLU A 296 10.24 23.54 15.57
C GLU A 296 9.52 24.86 15.78
N GLU A 297 10.21 25.75 16.51
CA GLU A 297 9.91 27.19 16.56
C GLU A 297 10.07 27.75 15.15
N VAL A 298 8.96 28.06 14.50
CA VAL A 298 8.98 28.96 13.35
C VAL A 298 9.03 30.38 13.90
N THR A 299 10.25 30.87 14.06
CA THR A 299 10.50 32.28 14.37
C THR A 299 10.46 33.10 13.08
N ARG A 300 9.48 34.04 13.02
CA ARG A 300 9.31 35.23 12.16
C ARG A 300 8.72 35.02 10.79
#